data_09b8f97f6ba51f09e2f726f73390756f
#
_entry.id   09b8f97f6ba51f09e2f726f73390756f
#
_cell.length_a   1.000
_cell.length_b   1.000
_cell.length_c   1.000
_cell.angle_alpha   90.00
_cell.angle_beta   90.00
_cell.angle_gamma   90.00
#
_symmetry.space_group_name_H-M   'P 1'
#
loop_
_entity.id
_entity.type
_entity.pdbx_description
1 polymer ?
#
loop_
_entity_poly.entity_id
_entity_poly.type
_entity_poly.pdbx_seq_one_letter_code
_entity_poly.pdbx_strand_id
1 'polypeptide(L)'
;MACAQAEEKNDWHFNIGAMYEIENVEGYGEDMDGLAEPSVYFNAANGPWRISLAYYQEGPVDYSAGKRGTWFDRPELEVHYQFLESDDFSFGLTGGFRNYGYHYVDEPGKDTANMQRWKIAPDWDVKLTDDLRFNGWLSMYKFANDLNTTGYADTRVETETGLQYTFNETLALRVNYYLERGFNMDDSRNNGEFSTQEIRAYLPLTLGNHSVTPYTRIGLDRWSNWDWQDDIEREGHDFNRVGLFYGYDFQNGLSVSLEYAFEWQDHDEGDSDKFHYAGVGVNYSF
;
A
#
# COMPACT_ATOMS: atom_id res chain seq x y z
N MET A 1 25.21 -16.17 41.17
CA MET A 1 24.31 -16.85 40.23
C MET A 1 24.51 -16.18 38.91
N ALA A 2 25.24 -16.83 38.00
CA ALA A 2 25.39 -16.37 36.63
C ALA A 2 24.14 -16.79 35.86
N CYS A 3 23.31 -15.85 35.42
CA CYS A 3 22.32 -16.12 34.39
C CYS A 3 23.08 -16.47 33.11
N ALA A 4 23.02 -17.74 32.72
CA ALA A 4 23.36 -18.13 31.37
C ALA A 4 22.31 -17.48 30.46
N GLN A 5 22.65 -16.37 29.82
CA GLN A 5 21.95 -15.95 28.62
C GLN A 5 22.17 -17.08 27.59
N ALA A 6 21.11 -17.77 27.23
CA ALA A 6 21.11 -18.57 26.03
C ALA A 6 21.50 -17.61 24.89
N GLU A 7 22.57 -17.92 24.17
CA GLU A 7 22.82 -17.30 22.88
C GLU A 7 21.61 -17.66 21.98
N GLU A 8 20.67 -16.72 21.83
CA GLU A 8 19.72 -16.79 20.75
C GLU A 8 20.54 -16.83 19.46
N LYS A 9 20.49 -17.95 18.75
CA LYS A 9 21.00 -18.04 17.40
C LYS A 9 20.22 -17.01 16.58
N ASN A 10 20.82 -15.87 16.36
CA ASN A 10 20.33 -14.82 15.47
C ASN A 10 20.50 -15.30 14.02
N ASP A 11 19.64 -16.20 13.59
CA ASP A 11 19.63 -16.67 12.21
C ASP A 11 18.78 -15.70 11.35
N TRP A 12 19.33 -15.24 10.24
CA TRP A 12 18.62 -14.44 9.27
C TRP A 12 17.62 -15.31 8.52
N HIS A 13 16.41 -14.82 8.40
CA HIS A 13 15.36 -15.35 7.54
C HIS A 13 15.21 -14.44 6.33
N PHE A 14 15.19 -15.03 5.16
CA PHE A 14 15.11 -14.30 3.92
C PHE A 14 13.85 -14.69 3.16
N ASN A 15 13.35 -13.72 2.39
CA ASN A 15 12.19 -13.89 1.55
C ASN A 15 12.41 -13.11 0.25
N ILE A 16 12.13 -13.73 -0.89
CA ILE A 16 12.16 -13.08 -2.20
C ILE A 16 10.84 -13.34 -2.90
N GLY A 17 10.29 -12.34 -3.58
CA GLY A 17 9.06 -12.52 -4.33
C GLY A 17 8.94 -11.58 -5.50
N ALA A 18 7.93 -11.87 -6.29
CA ALA A 18 7.50 -11.03 -7.41
C ALA A 18 5.97 -10.95 -7.41
N MET A 19 5.45 -9.81 -7.83
CA MET A 19 4.03 -9.55 -7.97
C MET A 19 3.73 -8.85 -9.28
N TYR A 20 2.59 -9.13 -9.84
CA TYR A 20 2.05 -8.44 -10.99
C TYR A 20 0.62 -8.05 -10.69
N GLU A 21 0.35 -6.75 -10.70
CA GLU A 21 -0.96 -6.18 -10.43
C GLU A 21 -1.45 -5.44 -11.67
N ILE A 22 -2.75 -5.48 -11.89
CA ILE A 22 -3.43 -4.77 -12.97
C ILE A 22 -4.63 -4.05 -12.38
N GLU A 23 -4.76 -2.79 -12.75
CA GLU A 23 -5.96 -2.01 -12.55
C GLU A 23 -6.57 -1.68 -13.91
N ASN A 24 -7.80 -2.11 -14.16
CA ASN A 24 -8.57 -1.79 -15.37
C ASN A 24 -9.72 -0.85 -15.00
N VAL A 25 -9.85 0.24 -15.73
CA VAL A 25 -10.89 1.26 -15.51
C VAL A 25 -11.94 1.15 -16.60
N GLU A 26 -13.19 0.83 -16.22
CA GLU A 26 -14.31 0.90 -17.12
C GLU A 26 -14.76 2.36 -17.28
N GLY A 27 -14.90 2.83 -18.53
CA GLY A 27 -15.44 4.15 -18.86
C GLY A 27 -14.42 5.18 -19.34
N TYR A 28 -13.13 4.97 -19.13
CA TYR A 28 -12.11 5.72 -19.86
C TYR A 28 -12.05 5.18 -21.30
N GLY A 29 -12.21 6.08 -22.28
CA GLY A 29 -12.31 5.73 -23.70
C GLY A 29 -11.15 4.85 -24.19
N GLU A 30 -11.19 4.47 -25.47
CA GLU A 30 -10.33 3.48 -26.14
C GLU A 30 -8.80 3.62 -25.92
N ASP A 31 -8.35 4.66 -25.18
CA ASP A 31 -6.95 5.03 -25.03
C ASP A 31 -6.33 4.67 -23.67
N MET A 32 -7.10 4.16 -22.68
CA MET A 32 -6.57 3.75 -21.36
C MET A 32 -7.05 2.34 -20.98
N ASP A 33 -6.27 1.34 -21.38
CA ASP A 33 -6.57 -0.08 -21.08
C ASP A 33 -6.20 -0.49 -19.64
N GLY A 34 -5.96 0.47 -18.74
CA GLY A 34 -5.59 0.23 -17.34
C GLY A 34 -4.11 0.42 -17.03
N LEU A 35 -3.77 0.23 -15.78
CA LEU A 35 -2.41 0.32 -15.25
C LEU A 35 -1.89 -1.07 -14.87
N ALA A 36 -0.61 -1.32 -15.10
CA ALA A 36 0.09 -2.51 -14.64
C ALA A 36 1.21 -2.13 -13.69
N GLU A 37 1.34 -2.89 -12.60
CA GLU A 37 2.38 -2.72 -11.59
C GLU A 37 3.14 -4.04 -11.35
N PRO A 38 4.11 -4.41 -12.21
CA PRO A 38 5.05 -5.47 -11.90
C PRO A 38 5.99 -5.05 -10.78
N SER A 39 6.26 -5.96 -9.85
CA SER A 39 7.19 -5.72 -8.75
C SER A 39 8.03 -6.93 -8.39
N VAL A 40 9.20 -6.67 -7.83
CA VAL A 40 10.05 -7.68 -7.19
C VAL A 40 10.47 -7.14 -5.83
N TYR A 41 10.59 -8.03 -4.85
CA TYR A 41 10.99 -7.64 -3.51
C TYR A 41 11.90 -8.67 -2.84
N PHE A 42 12.67 -8.20 -1.88
CA PHE A 42 13.52 -8.99 -1.01
C PHE A 42 13.33 -8.50 0.43
N ASN A 43 13.09 -9.43 1.34
CA ASN A 43 12.98 -9.15 2.76
C ASN A 43 14.01 -9.97 3.54
N ALA A 44 14.56 -9.37 4.59
CA ALA A 44 15.45 -10.01 5.55
C ALA A 44 14.99 -9.70 6.97
N ALA A 45 14.94 -10.69 7.84
CA ALA A 45 14.56 -10.53 9.24
C ALA A 45 15.56 -11.21 10.16
N ASN A 46 15.90 -10.56 11.29
CA ASN A 46 16.76 -11.09 12.34
C ASN A 46 16.42 -10.42 13.67
N GLY A 47 15.87 -11.19 14.62
CA GLY A 47 15.39 -10.68 15.88
C GLY A 47 14.41 -9.50 15.67
N PRO A 48 14.68 -8.32 16.27
CA PRO A 48 13.77 -7.17 16.15
C PRO A 48 13.88 -6.44 14.80
N TRP A 49 14.83 -6.78 13.94
CA TRP A 49 15.10 -6.10 12.68
C TRP A 49 14.38 -6.75 11.51
N ARG A 50 13.78 -5.93 10.67
CA ARG A 50 13.28 -6.32 9.33
C ARG A 50 13.76 -5.29 8.32
N ILE A 51 14.27 -5.76 7.19
CA ILE A 51 14.76 -4.94 6.09
C ILE A 51 14.02 -5.37 4.84
N SER A 52 13.43 -4.43 4.13
CA SER A 52 12.72 -4.67 2.87
C SER A 52 13.34 -3.84 1.76
N LEU A 53 13.63 -4.49 0.65
CA LEU A 53 14.01 -3.87 -0.61
C LEU A 53 12.93 -4.22 -1.64
N ALA A 54 12.46 -3.25 -2.38
CA ALA A 54 11.51 -3.49 -3.45
C ALA A 54 11.82 -2.64 -4.67
N TYR A 55 11.40 -3.13 -5.82
CA TYR A 55 11.43 -2.40 -7.07
C TYR A 55 10.10 -2.62 -7.78
N TYR A 56 9.43 -1.54 -8.07
CA TYR A 56 8.15 -1.50 -8.76
C TYR A 56 8.31 -0.76 -10.08
N GLN A 57 7.54 -1.17 -11.07
CA GLN A 57 7.25 -0.37 -12.24
C GLN A 57 5.74 -0.15 -12.30
N GLU A 58 5.31 1.03 -12.72
CA GLU A 58 3.91 1.33 -12.94
C GLU A 58 3.75 2.10 -14.24
N GLY A 59 2.80 1.70 -15.05
CA GLY A 59 2.53 2.32 -16.32
C GLY A 59 1.34 1.67 -17.03
N PRO A 60 0.92 2.23 -18.18
CA PRO A 60 -0.16 1.67 -18.98
C PRO A 60 0.07 0.21 -19.35
N VAL A 61 -0.97 -0.63 -19.25
CA VAL A 61 -0.92 -2.06 -19.61
C VAL A 61 -0.49 -2.26 -21.07
N ASP A 62 -0.89 -1.37 -21.94
CA ASP A 62 -0.64 -1.44 -23.38
C ASP A 62 0.74 -0.87 -23.82
N TYR A 63 1.68 -0.84 -22.88
CA TYR A 63 3.05 -0.40 -23.14
C TYR A 63 3.70 -1.11 -24.32
N SER A 64 3.34 -2.38 -24.55
CA SER A 64 3.85 -3.20 -25.67
C SER A 64 3.24 -2.83 -27.02
N ALA A 65 2.09 -2.18 -27.08
CA ALA A 65 1.40 -1.82 -28.31
C ALA A 65 1.84 -0.47 -28.91
N GLY A 66 2.83 0.19 -28.27
CA GLY A 66 3.35 1.47 -28.74
C GLY A 66 2.45 2.67 -28.43
N LYS A 67 1.36 2.48 -27.70
CA LYS A 67 0.63 3.55 -27.03
C LYS A 67 1.49 4.00 -25.85
N ARG A 68 1.80 5.26 -25.82
CA ARG A 68 2.85 5.82 -24.98
C ARG A 68 2.20 6.65 -23.91
N GLY A 69 2.51 6.34 -22.68
CA GLY A 69 2.11 7.11 -21.52
C GLY A 69 3.29 7.39 -20.61
N THR A 70 3.04 8.15 -19.59
CA THR A 70 3.99 8.31 -18.49
C THR A 70 4.03 7.03 -17.69
N TRP A 71 5.22 6.47 -17.51
CA TRP A 71 5.46 5.37 -16.59
C TRP A 71 6.53 5.76 -15.57
N PHE A 72 6.60 5.05 -14.46
CA PHE A 72 7.63 5.31 -13.46
C PHE A 72 8.16 4.02 -12.85
N ASP A 73 9.39 4.10 -12.38
CA ASP A 73 10.01 3.10 -11.55
C ASP A 73 10.12 3.58 -10.09
N ARG A 74 10.06 2.63 -9.15
CA ARG A 74 10.03 2.91 -7.71
C ARG A 74 10.94 1.95 -6.94
N PRO A 75 12.26 2.17 -6.90
CA PRO A 75 13.10 1.51 -5.90
C PRO A 75 12.73 1.99 -4.50
N GLU A 76 12.62 1.04 -3.56
CA GLU A 76 12.23 1.29 -2.18
C GLU A 76 13.12 0.53 -1.21
N LEU A 77 13.46 1.18 -0.10
CA LEU A 77 14.11 0.59 1.07
C LEU A 77 13.28 0.92 2.31
N GLU A 78 12.96 -0.09 3.09
CA GLU A 78 12.38 0.09 4.43
C GLU A 78 13.20 -0.69 5.46
N VAL A 79 13.35 -0.09 6.63
CA VAL A 79 13.98 -0.71 7.80
C VAL A 79 13.01 -0.56 8.97
N HIS A 80 12.59 -1.68 9.52
CA HIS A 80 11.74 -1.77 10.69
C HIS A 80 12.53 -2.27 11.89
N TYR A 81 12.23 -1.70 13.05
CA TYR A 81 12.74 -2.16 14.34
C TYR A 81 11.61 -2.34 15.35
N GLN A 82 11.52 -3.55 15.91
CA GLN A 82 10.57 -3.90 16.96
C GLN A 82 11.14 -3.51 18.32
N PHE A 83 10.63 -2.42 18.92
CA PHE A 83 11.13 -1.92 20.21
C PHE A 83 10.61 -2.71 21.40
N LEU A 84 9.34 -3.14 21.32
CA LEU A 84 8.64 -3.87 22.36
C LEU A 84 7.88 -5.02 21.73
N GLU A 85 7.99 -6.20 22.32
CA GLU A 85 7.26 -7.38 21.91
C GLU A 85 6.93 -8.22 23.14
N SER A 86 5.64 -8.43 23.39
CA SER A 86 5.09 -9.30 24.41
C SER A 86 3.76 -9.86 23.93
N ASP A 87 3.20 -10.81 24.69
CA ASP A 87 1.90 -11.40 24.37
C ASP A 87 0.77 -10.35 24.37
N ASP A 88 0.89 -9.30 25.21
CA ASP A 88 -0.16 -8.30 25.42
C ASP A 88 0.06 -7.03 24.60
N PHE A 89 1.29 -6.73 24.23
CA PHE A 89 1.63 -5.46 23.56
C PHE A 89 2.85 -5.60 22.67
N SER A 90 2.77 -5.03 21.47
CA SER A 90 3.92 -4.80 20.61
C SER A 90 3.96 -3.38 20.08
N PHE A 91 5.17 -2.87 19.85
CA PHE A 91 5.40 -1.55 19.26
C PHE A 91 6.66 -1.56 18.40
N GLY A 92 6.53 -1.12 17.17
CA GLY A 92 7.60 -1.02 16.20
C GLY A 92 7.69 0.35 15.53
N LEU A 93 8.76 0.55 14.77
CA LEU A 93 8.97 1.75 13.98
C LEU A 93 9.64 1.39 12.66
N THR A 94 9.06 1.84 11.57
CA THR A 94 9.64 1.73 10.23
C THR A 94 10.19 3.09 9.78
N GLY A 95 11.42 3.12 9.29
CA GLY A 95 11.97 4.19 8.46
C GLY A 95 12.02 3.73 7.01
N GLY A 96 11.66 4.60 6.06
CA GLY A 96 11.61 4.21 4.65
C GLY A 96 12.05 5.32 3.71
N PHE A 97 12.53 4.90 2.56
CA PHE A 97 12.88 5.75 1.44
C PHE A 97 12.38 5.13 0.14
N ARG A 98 11.77 5.93 -0.72
CA ARG A 98 11.34 5.56 -2.07
C ARG A 98 11.73 6.67 -3.04
N ASN A 99 12.22 6.27 -4.21
CA ASN A 99 12.43 7.19 -5.31
C ASN A 99 11.45 6.85 -6.43
N TYR A 100 10.80 7.86 -6.99
CA TYR A 100 9.96 7.73 -8.17
C TYR A 100 10.72 8.34 -9.34
N GLY A 101 11.11 7.50 -10.29
CA GLY A 101 11.70 7.93 -11.55
C GLY A 101 10.62 7.99 -12.61
N TYR A 102 10.19 9.20 -12.98
CA TYR A 102 9.16 9.40 -14.02
C TYR A 102 9.79 9.42 -15.41
N HIS A 103 9.20 8.69 -16.33
CA HIS A 103 9.61 8.60 -17.72
C HIS A 103 8.46 9.05 -18.62
N TYR A 104 8.68 10.15 -19.34
CA TYR A 104 7.72 10.73 -20.27
C TYR A 104 8.06 10.28 -21.69
N VAL A 105 7.30 9.33 -22.22
CA VAL A 105 7.61 8.72 -23.52
C VAL A 105 7.09 9.55 -24.69
N ASP A 106 6.03 10.34 -24.48
CA ASP A 106 5.35 11.09 -25.54
C ASP A 106 5.89 12.50 -25.76
N GLU A 107 6.82 12.96 -24.94
CA GLU A 107 7.44 14.28 -25.06
C GLU A 107 8.95 14.14 -25.28
N PRO A 108 9.39 13.97 -26.54
CA PRO A 108 10.81 13.90 -26.85
C PRO A 108 11.53 15.17 -26.41
N GLY A 109 12.49 15.05 -25.50
CA GLY A 109 13.25 16.16 -24.95
C GLY A 109 12.74 16.66 -23.59
N LYS A 110 11.69 16.05 -23.03
CA LYS A 110 11.35 16.24 -21.63
C LYS A 110 12.24 15.32 -20.80
N ASP A 111 13.01 15.91 -19.91
CA ASP A 111 13.89 15.17 -19.00
C ASP A 111 13.07 14.29 -18.05
N THR A 112 13.67 13.18 -17.62
CA THR A 112 13.12 12.37 -16.53
C THR A 112 13.04 13.21 -15.27
N ALA A 113 11.90 13.17 -14.60
CA ALA A 113 11.73 13.81 -13.31
C ALA A 113 11.85 12.79 -12.18
N ASN A 114 12.32 13.22 -11.02
CA ASN A 114 12.42 12.38 -9.84
C ASN A 114 11.63 12.97 -8.69
N MET A 115 10.97 12.09 -7.93
CA MET A 115 10.34 12.44 -6.67
C MET A 115 10.85 11.48 -5.60
N GLN A 116 11.34 12.00 -4.50
CA GLN A 116 11.79 11.23 -3.35
C GLN A 116 10.74 11.26 -2.26
N ARG A 117 10.49 10.11 -1.65
CA ARG A 117 9.59 9.97 -0.51
C ARG A 117 10.36 9.42 0.69
N TRP A 118 10.34 10.15 1.77
CA TRP A 118 10.82 9.70 3.08
C TRP A 118 9.64 9.30 3.95
N LYS A 119 9.77 8.21 4.70
CA LYS A 119 8.73 7.64 5.55
C LYS A 119 9.24 7.43 6.97
N ILE A 120 8.38 7.74 7.93
CA ILE A 120 8.48 7.25 9.30
C ILE A 120 7.11 6.68 9.69
N ALA A 121 7.09 5.47 10.22
CA ALA A 121 5.83 4.78 10.51
C ALA A 121 5.93 3.94 11.79
N PRO A 122 5.40 4.42 12.94
CA PRO A 122 5.10 3.59 14.08
C PRO A 122 3.97 2.60 13.78
N ASP A 123 4.06 1.42 14.39
CA ASP A 123 3.02 0.40 14.42
C ASP A 123 2.85 -0.17 15.82
N TRP A 124 1.65 -0.68 16.10
CA TRP A 124 1.29 -1.22 17.40
C TRP A 124 0.29 -2.34 17.31
N ASP A 125 0.31 -3.20 18.31
CA ASP A 125 -0.68 -4.22 18.55
C ASP A 125 -0.89 -4.38 20.06
N VAL A 126 -2.13 -4.28 20.52
CA VAL A 126 -2.54 -4.29 21.93
C VAL A 126 -3.59 -5.36 22.14
N LYS A 127 -3.35 -6.30 23.00
CA LYS A 127 -4.32 -7.28 23.45
C LYS A 127 -5.30 -6.66 24.42
N LEU A 128 -6.59 -6.60 24.06
CA LEU A 128 -7.65 -6.09 24.94
C LEU A 128 -8.31 -7.23 25.74
N THR A 129 -8.50 -8.39 25.08
CA THR A 129 -8.94 -9.66 25.70
C THR A 129 -8.22 -10.81 24.98
N ASP A 130 -8.49 -12.05 25.37
CA ASP A 130 -7.90 -13.22 24.69
C ASP A 130 -8.27 -13.30 23.20
N ASP A 131 -9.46 -12.81 22.84
CA ASP A 131 -10.01 -12.88 21.49
C ASP A 131 -10.01 -11.53 20.77
N LEU A 132 -9.74 -10.41 21.46
CA LEU A 132 -9.84 -9.05 20.90
C LEU A 132 -8.52 -8.31 21.00
N ARG A 133 -8.05 -7.80 19.86
CA ARG A 133 -6.86 -6.95 19.74
C ARG A 133 -7.20 -5.60 19.09
N PHE A 134 -6.50 -4.57 19.53
CA PHE A 134 -6.47 -3.26 18.86
C PHE A 134 -5.10 -3.08 18.22
N ASN A 135 -5.08 -2.91 16.92
CA ASN A 135 -3.84 -2.77 16.18
C ASN A 135 -3.91 -1.66 15.13
N GLY A 136 -2.76 -1.28 14.64
CA GLY A 136 -2.69 -0.30 13.58
C GLY A 136 -1.27 0.21 13.34
N TRP A 137 -1.21 1.13 12.41
CA TRP A 137 0.00 1.86 12.05
C TRP A 137 -0.35 3.30 11.65
N LEU A 138 0.63 4.18 11.75
CA LEU A 138 0.56 5.55 11.30
C LEU A 138 1.83 5.84 10.48
N SER A 139 1.70 6.23 9.22
CA SER A 139 2.82 6.65 8.38
C SER A 139 2.79 8.15 8.14
N MET A 140 3.94 8.77 8.26
CA MET A 140 4.17 10.15 7.85
C MET A 140 5.18 10.16 6.71
N TYR A 141 4.84 10.83 5.63
CA TYR A 141 5.66 10.94 4.43
C TYR A 141 6.03 12.39 4.17
N LYS A 142 7.27 12.59 3.75
CA LYS A 142 7.73 13.87 3.17
C LYS A 142 8.21 13.61 1.76
N PHE A 143 7.70 14.40 0.83
CA PHE A 143 8.08 14.34 -0.57
C PHE A 143 9.03 15.49 -0.89
N ALA A 144 10.17 15.15 -1.49
CA ALA A 144 11.07 16.09 -2.14
C ALA A 144 10.97 15.85 -3.64
N ASN A 145 10.77 16.92 -4.41
CA ASN A 145 10.30 16.78 -5.78
C ASN A 145 11.05 17.78 -6.67
N ASP A 146 11.68 17.28 -7.73
CA ASP A 146 12.25 18.11 -8.79
C ASP A 146 11.14 18.71 -9.69
N LEU A 147 9.94 18.15 -9.58
CA LEU A 147 8.74 18.56 -10.31
C LEU A 147 8.07 19.73 -9.58
N ASN A 148 8.72 20.89 -9.49
CA ASN A 148 8.25 22.10 -8.80
C ASN A 148 6.85 22.59 -9.19
N THR A 149 6.14 21.86 -10.03
CA THR A 149 4.87 22.29 -10.65
C THR A 149 3.79 21.22 -10.63
N THR A 150 4.06 20.02 -10.14
CA THR A 150 3.06 18.95 -10.17
C THR A 150 2.25 18.93 -8.89
N GLY A 151 0.96 18.75 -9.04
CA GLY A 151 -0.06 18.73 -8.04
C GLY A 151 0.05 17.64 -6.95
N TYR A 152 1.24 17.34 -6.45
CA TYR A 152 1.44 16.44 -5.34
C TYR A 152 1.65 17.22 -4.05
N ALA A 153 0.90 16.86 -3.02
CA ALA A 153 1.15 17.34 -1.66
C ALA A 153 2.58 17.00 -1.23
N ASP A 154 3.24 17.95 -0.57
CA ASP A 154 4.62 17.78 -0.12
C ASP A 154 4.72 16.90 1.14
N THR A 155 3.60 16.69 1.82
CA THR A 155 3.48 15.90 3.05
C THR A 155 2.24 15.03 2.98
N ARG A 156 2.35 13.81 3.49
CA ARG A 156 1.23 12.87 3.58
C ARG A 156 1.22 12.21 4.95
N VAL A 157 0.04 12.01 5.48
CA VAL A 157 -0.22 11.16 6.64
C VAL A 157 -1.17 10.06 6.20
N GLU A 158 -0.85 8.84 6.58
CA GLU A 158 -1.64 7.66 6.26
C GLU A 158 -1.73 6.77 7.50
N THR A 159 -2.90 6.27 7.83
CA THR A 159 -3.08 5.38 8.98
C THR A 159 -4.18 4.37 8.71
N GLU A 160 -3.97 3.16 9.20
CA GLU A 160 -5.03 2.16 9.32
C GLU A 160 -4.98 1.59 10.73
N THR A 161 -6.08 1.72 11.46
CA THR A 161 -6.17 1.27 12.86
C THR A 161 -7.55 0.73 13.16
N GLY A 162 -7.63 -0.29 13.99
CA GLY A 162 -8.92 -0.88 14.32
C GLY A 162 -8.85 -2.08 15.25
N LEU A 163 -9.90 -2.86 15.21
CA LEU A 163 -10.11 -4.02 16.06
C LEU A 163 -10.05 -5.30 15.24
N GLN A 164 -9.40 -6.31 15.82
CA GLN A 164 -9.43 -7.68 15.33
C GLN A 164 -10.02 -8.59 16.39
N TYR A 165 -11.09 -9.30 16.02
CA TYR A 165 -11.71 -10.33 16.85
C TYR A 165 -11.43 -11.71 16.25
N THR A 166 -10.90 -12.61 17.06
CA THR A 166 -10.57 -13.99 16.69
C THR A 166 -11.67 -14.93 17.17
N PHE A 167 -12.46 -15.49 16.28
CA PHE A 167 -13.53 -16.42 16.61
C PHE A 167 -13.02 -17.80 17.02
N ASN A 168 -11.96 -18.25 16.33
CA ASN A 168 -11.26 -19.50 16.54
C ASN A 168 -9.93 -19.50 15.77
N GLU A 169 -9.19 -20.62 15.78
CA GLU A 169 -7.88 -20.78 15.13
C GLU A 169 -7.90 -20.55 13.60
N THR A 170 -9.06 -20.60 12.96
CA THR A 170 -9.18 -20.50 11.50
C THR A 170 -9.86 -19.24 11.02
N LEU A 171 -10.60 -18.53 11.88
CA LEU A 171 -11.45 -17.40 11.46
C LEU A 171 -11.26 -16.20 12.37
N ALA A 172 -11.03 -15.06 11.79
CA ALA A 172 -11.03 -13.76 12.44
C ALA A 172 -11.85 -12.73 11.66
N LEU A 173 -12.21 -11.63 12.31
CA LEU A 173 -12.79 -10.43 11.71
C LEU A 173 -11.91 -9.26 12.09
N ARG A 174 -11.52 -8.45 11.12
CA ARG A 174 -10.83 -7.18 11.33
C ARG A 174 -11.70 -6.05 10.79
N VAL A 175 -11.88 -5.01 11.58
CA VAL A 175 -12.58 -3.78 11.16
C VAL A 175 -11.71 -2.59 11.51
N ASN A 176 -11.29 -1.86 10.51
CA ASN A 176 -10.33 -0.76 10.61
C ASN A 176 -10.94 0.54 10.08
N TYR A 177 -10.52 1.63 10.67
CA TYR A 177 -10.62 2.96 10.08
C TYR A 177 -9.32 3.26 9.33
N TYR A 178 -9.44 3.71 8.10
CA TYR A 178 -8.35 4.17 7.27
C TYR A 178 -8.50 5.65 6.99
N LEU A 179 -7.40 6.37 7.08
CA LEU A 179 -7.28 7.76 6.69
C LEU A 179 -5.99 7.93 5.88
N GLU A 180 -6.09 8.57 4.75
CA GLU A 180 -4.96 9.11 4.01
C GLU A 180 -5.22 10.59 3.72
N ARG A 181 -4.24 11.43 4.03
CA ARG A 181 -4.34 12.87 3.80
C ARG A 181 -3.02 13.44 3.29
N GLY A 182 -3.08 14.07 2.13
CA GLY A 182 -2.02 14.88 1.57
C GLY A 182 -2.27 16.37 1.86
N PHE A 183 -1.22 17.10 2.24
CA PHE A 183 -1.28 18.54 2.48
C PHE A 183 0.06 19.19 2.21
N ASN A 184 0.05 20.48 1.93
CA ASN A 184 1.27 21.24 1.72
C ASN A 184 1.68 21.97 3.00
N MET A 185 2.95 21.81 3.41
CA MET A 185 3.55 22.61 4.48
C MET A 185 4.12 23.94 3.96
N ASP A 186 4.30 24.05 2.64
CA ASP A 186 4.75 25.28 1.97
C ASP A 186 3.53 26.00 1.39
N ASP A 187 3.18 27.15 1.96
CA ASP A 187 2.04 27.98 1.56
C ASP A 187 2.11 28.48 0.09
N SER A 188 3.25 28.32 -0.58
CA SER A 188 3.39 28.64 -2.00
C SER A 188 2.82 27.56 -2.93
N ARG A 189 2.41 26.41 -2.39
CA ARG A 189 1.82 25.28 -3.12
C ARG A 189 0.36 25.15 -2.76
N ASN A 190 -0.53 25.35 -3.71
CA ASN A 190 -1.97 25.38 -3.48
C ASN A 190 -2.72 24.14 -3.98
N ASN A 191 -2.06 23.21 -4.65
CA ASN A 191 -2.71 22.07 -5.26
C ASN A 191 -2.11 20.72 -4.80
N GLY A 192 -2.80 19.63 -5.10
CA GLY A 192 -2.40 18.26 -4.77
C GLY A 192 -2.76 17.85 -3.35
N GLU A 193 -3.54 18.66 -2.62
CA GLU A 193 -4.09 18.23 -1.35
C GLU A 193 -5.26 17.28 -1.56
N PHE A 194 -5.38 16.29 -0.69
CA PHE A 194 -6.46 15.31 -0.75
C PHE A 194 -6.74 14.70 0.62
N SER A 195 -7.90 14.10 0.75
CA SER A 195 -8.26 13.26 1.89
C SER A 195 -9.05 12.05 1.40
N THR A 196 -8.74 10.89 1.98
CA THR A 196 -9.48 9.65 1.79
C THR A 196 -9.75 9.03 3.14
N GLN A 197 -11.01 8.74 3.44
CA GLN A 197 -11.42 8.10 4.67
C GLN A 197 -12.29 6.89 4.37
N GLU A 198 -12.01 5.77 5.01
CA GLU A 198 -12.68 4.50 4.76
C GLU A 198 -12.93 3.72 6.06
N ILE A 199 -13.96 2.90 6.05
CA ILE A 199 -14.05 1.72 6.91
C ILE A 199 -13.64 0.51 6.07
N ARG A 200 -12.66 -0.23 6.56
CA ARG A 200 -12.15 -1.46 5.94
C ARG A 200 -12.51 -2.65 6.81
N ALA A 201 -13.16 -3.64 6.23
CA ALA A 201 -13.46 -4.89 6.92
C ALA A 201 -12.85 -6.07 6.18
N TYR A 202 -12.21 -6.96 6.91
CA TYR A 202 -11.55 -8.15 6.41
C TYR A 202 -12.02 -9.37 7.21
N LEU A 203 -12.22 -10.50 6.53
CA LEU A 203 -12.59 -11.77 7.16
C LEU A 203 -11.53 -12.85 6.84
N PRO A 204 -10.36 -12.82 7.48
CA PRO A 204 -9.33 -13.84 7.27
C PRO A 204 -9.82 -15.24 7.68
N LEU A 205 -9.68 -16.19 6.75
CA LEU A 205 -9.98 -17.59 6.93
C LEU A 205 -8.77 -18.44 6.51
N THR A 206 -8.30 -19.31 7.41
CA THR A 206 -7.18 -20.24 7.15
C THR A 206 -7.68 -21.67 7.14
N LEU A 207 -7.48 -22.40 6.04
CA LEU A 207 -7.92 -23.78 5.82
C LEU A 207 -6.72 -24.63 5.36
N GLY A 208 -5.99 -25.19 6.32
CA GLY A 208 -4.74 -25.89 6.04
C GLY A 208 -3.72 -24.98 5.36
N ASN A 209 -3.34 -25.29 4.13
CA ASN A 209 -2.39 -24.51 3.34
C ASN A 209 -3.03 -23.33 2.58
N HIS A 210 -4.34 -23.16 2.67
CA HIS A 210 -5.08 -22.12 2.01
C HIS A 210 -5.39 -20.96 2.96
N SER A 211 -5.21 -19.74 2.49
CA SER A 211 -5.72 -18.53 3.12
C SER A 211 -6.73 -17.85 2.18
N VAL A 212 -7.86 -17.45 2.73
CA VAL A 212 -8.92 -16.74 1.98
C VAL A 212 -9.36 -15.56 2.81
N THR A 213 -9.29 -14.36 2.25
CA THR A 213 -9.68 -13.14 2.97
C THR A 213 -10.59 -12.29 2.09
N PRO A 214 -11.91 -12.50 2.16
CA PRO A 214 -12.85 -11.52 1.63
C PRO A 214 -12.69 -10.21 2.36
N TYR A 215 -12.83 -9.10 1.62
CA TYR A 215 -12.75 -7.78 2.21
C TYR A 215 -13.70 -6.78 1.55
N THR A 216 -13.99 -5.71 2.28
CA THR A 216 -14.69 -4.55 1.74
C THR A 216 -14.06 -3.27 2.26
N ARG A 217 -14.10 -2.22 1.43
CA ARG A 217 -13.78 -0.85 1.80
C ARG A 217 -15.01 0.00 1.52
N ILE A 218 -15.43 0.76 2.50
CA ILE A 218 -16.59 1.65 2.44
C ILE A 218 -16.06 3.06 2.60
N GLY A 219 -16.16 3.87 1.55
CA GLY A 219 -15.77 5.27 1.57
C GLY A 219 -16.65 6.07 2.51
N LEU A 220 -16.04 6.89 3.33
CA LEU A 220 -16.73 7.83 4.22
C LEU A 220 -16.61 9.27 3.69
N ASP A 221 -15.48 9.58 3.10
CA ASP A 221 -15.18 10.89 2.54
C ASP A 221 -13.94 10.78 1.64
N ARG A 222 -14.03 11.30 0.43
CA ARG A 222 -12.89 11.41 -0.48
C ARG A 222 -12.99 12.71 -1.26
N TRP A 223 -11.91 13.47 -1.24
CA TRP A 223 -11.81 14.70 -2.02
C TRP A 223 -10.36 14.95 -2.43
N SER A 224 -10.18 15.67 -3.52
CA SER A 224 -8.87 16.16 -3.98
C SER A 224 -8.99 17.55 -4.59
N ASN A 225 -7.88 18.30 -4.59
CA ASN A 225 -7.77 19.57 -5.28
C ASN A 225 -6.70 19.50 -6.38
N TRP A 226 -6.84 18.55 -7.27
CA TRP A 226 -5.90 18.28 -8.36
C TRP A 226 -6.12 19.19 -9.57
N ASP A 227 -6.39 20.44 -9.41
CA ASP A 227 -6.59 21.28 -10.58
C ASP A 227 -5.26 21.78 -11.15
N TRP A 228 -5.09 21.56 -12.46
CA TRP A 228 -3.98 22.03 -13.27
C TRP A 228 -4.19 23.49 -13.75
N GLN A 229 -5.36 24.07 -13.49
CA GLN A 229 -5.74 25.42 -13.87
C GLN A 229 -6.19 26.18 -12.61
N ASP A 230 -5.95 27.46 -12.57
CA ASP A 230 -6.01 28.37 -11.43
C ASP A 230 -7.31 28.40 -10.56
N ASP A 231 -8.31 27.58 -10.86
CA ASP A 231 -9.55 27.43 -10.08
C ASP A 231 -9.54 26.08 -9.33
N ILE A 232 -9.16 26.15 -8.05
CA ILE A 232 -9.11 24.98 -7.16
C ILE A 232 -10.53 24.62 -6.72
N GLU A 233 -11.21 23.76 -7.46
CA GLU A 233 -12.42 23.11 -6.97
C GLU A 233 -12.05 21.84 -6.23
N ARG A 234 -12.67 21.62 -5.07
CA ARG A 234 -12.57 20.33 -4.35
C ARG A 234 -13.53 19.37 -5.03
N GLU A 235 -12.97 18.41 -5.72
CA GLU A 235 -13.75 17.32 -6.27
C GLU A 235 -13.92 16.25 -5.19
N GLY A 236 -15.17 15.94 -4.84
CA GLY A 236 -15.56 14.88 -3.92
C GLY A 236 -16.14 13.68 -4.66
N HIS A 237 -16.05 12.51 -4.06
CA HIS A 237 -16.74 11.33 -4.54
C HIS A 237 -16.87 10.26 -3.45
N ASP A 238 -17.96 9.51 -3.55
CA ASP A 238 -18.15 8.28 -2.79
C ASP A 238 -17.49 7.12 -3.53
N PHE A 239 -16.89 6.20 -2.79
CA PHE A 239 -16.30 5.01 -3.38
C PHE A 239 -16.47 3.81 -2.45
N ASN A 240 -16.60 2.64 -3.06
CA ASN A 240 -16.69 1.39 -2.33
C ASN A 240 -15.94 0.30 -3.08
N ARG A 241 -15.30 -0.60 -2.35
CA ARG A 241 -14.57 -1.74 -2.91
C ARG A 241 -14.98 -3.03 -2.22
N VAL A 242 -15.11 -4.08 -3.01
CA VAL A 242 -15.22 -5.45 -2.52
C VAL A 242 -14.14 -6.29 -3.18
N GLY A 243 -13.54 -7.20 -2.44
CA GLY A 243 -12.44 -8.01 -2.98
C GLY A 243 -12.18 -9.27 -2.20
N LEU A 244 -11.26 -10.05 -2.73
CA LEU A 244 -10.85 -11.33 -2.19
C LEU A 244 -9.34 -11.49 -2.36
N PHE A 245 -8.63 -11.75 -1.26
CA PHE A 245 -7.28 -12.31 -1.28
C PHE A 245 -7.35 -13.83 -1.14
N TYR A 246 -6.57 -14.53 -1.93
CA TYR A 246 -6.35 -15.96 -1.80
C TYR A 246 -4.85 -16.25 -1.74
N GLY A 247 -4.43 -17.13 -0.84
CA GLY A 247 -3.05 -17.61 -0.74
C GLY A 247 -2.99 -19.11 -0.66
N TYR A 248 -1.88 -19.68 -1.15
CA TYR A 248 -1.55 -21.09 -1.00
C TYR A 248 -0.07 -21.27 -0.63
N ASP A 249 0.19 -21.97 0.46
CA ASP A 249 1.52 -22.31 0.94
C ASP A 249 1.87 -23.76 0.57
N PHE A 250 2.95 -23.95 -0.19
CA PHE A 250 3.43 -25.27 -0.62
C PHE A 250 4.26 -26.00 0.45
N GLN A 251 4.44 -25.41 1.65
CA GLN A 251 5.21 -25.99 2.77
C GLN A 251 6.71 -26.24 2.50
N ASN A 252 7.22 -25.83 1.37
CA ASN A 252 8.65 -25.89 0.99
C ASN A 252 9.30 -24.51 0.88
N GLY A 253 8.71 -23.50 1.52
CA GLY A 253 9.10 -22.11 1.42
C GLY A 253 8.46 -21.34 0.26
N LEU A 254 7.85 -22.03 -0.71
CA LEU A 254 7.14 -21.42 -1.83
C LEU A 254 5.70 -21.11 -1.44
N SER A 255 5.21 -19.93 -1.78
CA SER A 255 3.80 -19.55 -1.70
C SER A 255 3.36 -18.76 -2.93
N VAL A 256 2.07 -18.80 -3.21
CA VAL A 256 1.42 -17.98 -4.25
C VAL A 256 0.28 -17.22 -3.65
N SER A 257 0.01 -16.03 -4.22
CA SER A 257 -1.12 -15.18 -3.84
C SER A 257 -1.87 -14.71 -5.08
N LEU A 258 -3.17 -14.55 -4.92
CA LEU A 258 -4.06 -13.96 -5.91
C LEU A 258 -4.91 -12.90 -5.21
N GLU A 259 -5.18 -11.81 -5.91
CA GLU A 259 -6.15 -10.82 -5.50
C GLU A 259 -7.09 -10.53 -6.66
N TYR A 260 -8.35 -10.32 -6.33
CA TYR A 260 -9.32 -9.69 -7.23
C TYR A 260 -10.20 -8.75 -6.42
N ALA A 261 -10.44 -7.55 -6.97
CA ALA A 261 -11.35 -6.60 -6.39
C ALA A 261 -12.12 -5.82 -7.46
N PHE A 262 -13.28 -5.35 -7.07
CA PHE A 262 -14.10 -4.44 -7.82
C PHE A 262 -14.37 -3.20 -6.98
N GLU A 263 -14.12 -2.02 -7.55
CA GLU A 263 -14.39 -0.72 -6.94
C GLU A 263 -15.33 0.07 -7.84
N TRP A 264 -16.24 0.82 -7.23
CA TRP A 264 -17.06 1.81 -7.91
C TRP A 264 -16.94 3.14 -7.18
N GLN A 265 -16.88 4.20 -7.96
CA GLN A 265 -16.74 5.57 -7.50
C GLN A 265 -17.87 6.40 -8.09
N ASP A 266 -18.65 7.04 -7.24
CA ASP A 266 -19.73 7.94 -7.62
C ASP A 266 -19.24 9.37 -7.38
N HIS A 267 -19.03 10.13 -8.45
CA HIS A 267 -18.57 11.51 -8.40
C HIS A 267 -19.70 12.46 -8.04
N ASP A 268 -19.38 13.56 -7.36
CA ASP A 268 -20.36 14.61 -7.06
C ASP A 268 -20.92 15.25 -8.32
N GLU A 269 -20.10 15.32 -9.37
CA GLU A 269 -20.50 15.76 -10.71
C GLU A 269 -19.93 14.78 -11.76
N GLY A 270 -20.79 14.28 -12.66
CA GLY A 270 -20.37 13.42 -13.76
C GLY A 270 -20.87 11.97 -13.66
N ASP A 271 -20.19 11.09 -14.39
CA ASP A 271 -20.49 9.66 -14.45
C ASP A 271 -19.71 8.88 -13.38
N SER A 272 -20.25 7.73 -12.95
CA SER A 272 -19.59 6.82 -12.02
C SER A 272 -18.46 6.05 -12.71
N ASP A 273 -17.33 5.91 -12.04
CA ASP A 273 -16.22 5.08 -12.48
C ASP A 273 -16.24 3.69 -11.85
N LYS A 274 -15.73 2.71 -12.57
CA LYS A 274 -15.61 1.33 -12.12
C LYS A 274 -14.21 0.81 -12.40
N PHE A 275 -13.65 0.17 -11.38
CA PHE A 275 -12.28 -0.32 -11.41
C PHE A 275 -12.25 -1.81 -11.10
N HIS A 276 -11.50 -2.56 -11.90
CA HIS A 276 -11.18 -3.96 -11.64
C HIS A 276 -9.71 -4.09 -11.29
N TYR A 277 -9.43 -4.67 -10.14
CA TYR A 277 -8.08 -4.96 -9.68
C TYR A 277 -7.85 -6.45 -9.73
N ALA A 278 -6.72 -6.87 -10.28
CA ALA A 278 -6.29 -8.25 -10.23
C ALA A 278 -4.79 -8.31 -9.93
N GLY A 279 -4.39 -9.19 -9.03
CA GLY A 279 -3.00 -9.37 -8.64
C GLY A 279 -2.63 -10.85 -8.58
N VAL A 280 -1.39 -11.17 -8.96
CA VAL A 280 -0.78 -12.48 -8.77
C VAL A 280 0.61 -12.31 -8.19
N GLY A 281 0.91 -13.06 -7.12
CA GLY A 281 2.21 -13.03 -6.45
C GLY A 281 2.80 -14.42 -6.29
N VAL A 282 4.12 -14.48 -6.30
CA VAL A 282 4.92 -15.67 -5.96
C VAL A 282 5.98 -15.25 -4.95
N ASN A 283 6.16 -16.06 -3.93
CA ASN A 283 7.10 -15.78 -2.86
C ASN A 283 7.85 -17.04 -2.45
N TYR A 284 9.13 -16.90 -2.10
CA TYR A 284 9.98 -17.97 -1.60
C TYR A 284 10.75 -17.51 -0.35
N SER A 285 10.59 -18.30 0.73
CA SER A 285 11.24 -18.08 2.04
C SER A 285 12.34 -19.12 2.27
N PHE A 286 13.51 -18.72 2.79
CA PHE A 286 14.67 -19.58 3.03
C PHE A 286 15.55 -19.09 4.19
#